data_09558992e129dcaf0b36017206f9849b
#
_entry.id   09558992e129dcaf0b36017206f9849b
#
_cell.length_a   1.000
_cell.length_b   1.000
_cell.length_c   1.000
_cell.angle_alpha   90.00
_cell.angle_beta   90.00
_cell.angle_gamma   90.00
#
_symmetry.space_group_name_H-M   'P 1'
#
loop_
_entity.id
_entity.type
_entity.pdbx_description
1 polymer ?
#
loop_
_entity_poly.entity_id
_entity_poly.type
_entity_poly.pdbx_seq_one_letter_code
_entity_poly.pdbx_strand_id
1 'polypeptide(L)'
;RRTKIAIIYQSYNLVEDLNVYDNIVLPFVFDKSKWDEDYLKELIKELDIEKLLYRKAGLLSGGEKQRVAIARALLQRPAVILADEPTGNLDSVNSEIVMDALVKGNKIHNQTIVMVTHDKDMAEKTDRIIYMKDGEIQRKL
;
A
#
# COMPACT_ATOMS: atom_id res chain seq x y z
N ARG A 1 8.59 2.09 -18.41
CA ARG A 1 7.26 2.76 -18.48
C ARG A 1 6.73 2.81 -17.05
N ARG A 2 6.62 3.97 -16.43
CA ARG A 2 6.00 4.07 -15.09
C ARG A 2 4.54 3.68 -15.18
N THR A 3 4.11 2.73 -14.35
CA THR A 3 2.69 2.50 -14.09
C THR A 3 2.11 3.82 -13.61
N LYS A 4 1.09 4.34 -14.27
CA LYS A 4 0.54 5.65 -13.93
C LYS A 4 -0.26 5.62 -12.64
N ILE A 5 -0.94 4.51 -12.35
CA ILE A 5 -1.82 4.34 -11.20
C ILE A 5 -1.61 2.94 -10.61
N ALA A 6 -1.52 2.84 -9.30
CA ALA A 6 -1.64 1.60 -8.55
C ALA A 6 -2.83 1.68 -7.60
N ILE A 7 -3.44 0.53 -7.30
CA ILE A 7 -4.59 0.45 -6.41
C ILE A 7 -4.27 -0.49 -5.26
N ILE A 8 -4.56 -0.05 -4.04
CA ILE A 8 -4.52 -0.83 -2.82
C ILE A 8 -5.97 -1.08 -2.42
N TYR A 9 -6.39 -2.34 -2.50
CA TYR A 9 -7.76 -2.75 -2.16
C TYR A 9 -7.86 -3.20 -0.70
N GLN A 10 -9.03 -3.03 -0.12
CA GLN A 10 -9.36 -3.59 1.19
C GLN A 10 -9.26 -5.14 1.21
N SER A 11 -9.49 -5.78 0.07
CA SER A 11 -9.42 -7.25 -0.10
C SER A 11 -8.02 -7.79 -0.43
N TYR A 12 -6.98 -6.96 -0.39
CA TYR A 12 -5.57 -7.27 -0.65
C TYR A 12 -5.22 -7.69 -2.08
N ASN A 13 -6.04 -8.49 -2.75
CA ASN A 13 -5.86 -9.02 -4.11
C ASN A 13 -4.47 -9.66 -4.33
N LEU A 14 -4.06 -10.50 -3.39
CA LEU A 14 -2.86 -11.32 -3.51
C LEU A 14 -3.18 -12.66 -4.14
N VAL A 15 -2.22 -13.23 -4.87
CA VAL A 15 -2.31 -14.61 -5.36
C VAL A 15 -1.90 -15.52 -4.22
N GLU A 16 -2.85 -16.25 -3.66
CA GLU A 16 -2.69 -17.02 -2.42
C GLU A 16 -1.65 -18.14 -2.51
N ASP A 17 -1.52 -18.76 -3.68
CA ASP A 17 -0.56 -19.84 -3.93
C ASP A 17 0.88 -19.36 -4.15
N LEU A 18 1.09 -18.08 -4.45
CA LEU A 18 2.40 -17.49 -4.55
C LEU A 18 2.92 -17.07 -3.16
N ASN A 19 4.24 -17.07 -3.01
CA ASN A 19 4.88 -16.50 -1.83
C ASN A 19 4.80 -14.96 -1.84
N VAL A 20 5.22 -14.35 -0.73
CA VAL A 20 5.20 -12.89 -0.55
C VAL A 20 6.07 -12.19 -1.58
N TYR A 21 7.31 -12.66 -1.77
CA TYR A 21 8.23 -12.06 -2.75
C TYR A 21 7.64 -12.04 -4.15
N ASP A 22 7.13 -13.18 -4.60
CA ASP A 22 6.54 -13.31 -5.95
C ASP A 22 5.30 -12.42 -6.11
N ASN A 23 4.48 -12.27 -5.07
CA ASN A 23 3.34 -11.33 -5.10
C ASN A 23 3.79 -9.87 -5.27
N ILE A 24 4.87 -9.46 -4.60
CA ILE A 24 5.36 -8.07 -4.66
C ILE A 24 5.89 -7.75 -6.06
N VAL A 25 6.65 -8.66 -6.67
CA VAL A 25 7.29 -8.43 -7.98
C VAL A 25 6.39 -8.81 -9.16
N LEU A 26 5.22 -9.40 -8.92
CA LEU A 26 4.31 -9.91 -9.93
C LEU A 26 3.98 -8.91 -11.06
N PRO A 27 3.71 -7.61 -10.79
CA PRO A 27 3.45 -6.64 -11.84
C PRO A 27 4.60 -6.49 -12.83
N PHE A 28 5.83 -6.60 -12.36
CA PHE A 28 7.03 -6.49 -13.19
C PHE A 28 7.24 -7.74 -14.06
N VAL A 29 6.85 -8.91 -13.54
CA VAL A 29 6.91 -10.16 -14.32
C VAL A 29 5.96 -10.09 -15.51
N PHE A 30 4.74 -9.58 -15.32
CA PHE A 30 3.77 -9.40 -16.41
C PHE A 30 4.24 -8.38 -17.44
N ASP A 31 4.79 -7.27 -17.00
CA ASP A 31 5.28 -6.19 -17.87
C ASP A 31 6.66 -6.52 -18.50
N LYS A 32 7.28 -7.65 -18.14
CA LYS A 32 8.65 -8.02 -18.53
C LYS A 32 9.65 -6.91 -18.24
N SER A 33 9.44 -6.19 -17.16
CA SER A 33 10.24 -5.07 -16.70
C SER A 33 11.08 -5.45 -15.49
N LYS A 34 12.07 -4.61 -15.17
CA LYS A 34 12.92 -4.77 -13.98
C LYS A 34 12.41 -3.86 -12.86
N TRP A 35 12.58 -4.32 -11.62
CA TRP A 35 12.33 -3.52 -10.43
C TRP A 35 13.64 -3.04 -9.80
N ASP A 36 13.53 -2.07 -8.92
CA ASP A 36 14.64 -1.54 -8.14
C ASP A 36 14.84 -2.44 -6.90
N GLU A 37 15.90 -3.24 -6.91
CA GLU A 37 16.22 -4.18 -5.84
C GLU A 37 16.52 -3.49 -4.50
N ASP A 38 17.14 -2.31 -4.52
CA ASP A 38 17.46 -1.58 -3.30
C ASP A 38 16.19 -1.01 -2.69
N TYR A 39 15.30 -0.49 -3.50
CA TYR A 39 13.99 -0.02 -3.03
C TYR A 39 13.10 -1.17 -2.53
N LEU A 40 13.15 -2.33 -3.18
CA LEU A 40 12.46 -3.52 -2.68
C LEU A 40 12.94 -3.91 -1.28
N LYS A 41 14.27 -3.93 -1.04
CA LYS A 41 14.84 -4.22 0.28
C LYS A 41 14.42 -3.20 1.34
N GLU A 42 14.37 -1.92 0.96
CA GLU A 42 13.89 -0.85 1.84
C GLU A 42 12.42 -1.08 2.24
N LEU A 43 11.54 -1.34 1.27
CA LEU A 43 10.12 -1.60 1.52
C LEU A 43 9.90 -2.85 2.39
N ILE A 44 10.64 -3.93 2.14
CA ILE A 44 10.57 -5.17 2.93
C ILE A 44 10.86 -4.89 4.39
N LYS A 45 11.89 -4.09 4.67
CA LYS A 45 12.28 -3.71 6.03
C LYS A 45 11.27 -2.76 6.67
N GLU A 46 10.84 -1.73 5.96
CA GLU A 46 9.89 -0.73 6.47
C GLU A 46 8.53 -1.33 6.82
N LEU A 47 8.05 -2.25 5.99
CA LEU A 47 6.77 -2.92 6.18
C LEU A 47 6.86 -4.15 7.08
N ASP A 48 8.05 -4.45 7.65
CA ASP A 48 8.29 -5.60 8.54
C ASP A 48 7.78 -6.92 7.96
N ILE A 49 8.14 -7.19 6.71
CA ILE A 49 7.73 -8.41 5.98
C ILE A 49 8.90 -9.32 5.61
N GLU A 50 10.11 -9.04 6.08
CA GLU A 50 11.31 -9.79 5.72
C GLU A 50 11.19 -11.29 6.04
N LYS A 51 10.67 -11.62 7.24
CA LYS A 51 10.48 -13.01 7.68
C LYS A 51 9.38 -13.75 6.93
N LEU A 52 8.58 -13.03 6.15
CA LEU A 52 7.42 -13.56 5.44
C LEU A 52 7.70 -13.87 3.97
N LEU A 53 8.84 -13.43 3.42
CA LEU A 53 9.11 -13.40 1.98
C LEU A 53 8.84 -14.72 1.24
N TYR A 54 9.16 -15.84 1.87
CA TYR A 54 9.00 -17.16 1.27
C TYR A 54 7.76 -17.91 1.74
N ARG A 55 6.90 -17.28 2.56
CA ARG A 55 5.62 -17.84 2.97
C ARG A 55 4.59 -17.62 1.88
N LYS A 56 3.70 -18.59 1.66
CA LYS A 56 2.54 -18.42 0.77
C LYS A 56 1.61 -17.33 1.30
N ALA A 57 1.13 -16.48 0.42
CA ALA A 57 0.25 -15.37 0.79
C ALA A 57 -1.07 -15.84 1.42
N GLY A 58 -1.57 -17.01 1.02
CA GLY A 58 -2.76 -17.60 1.62
C GLY A 58 -2.64 -17.90 3.12
N LEU A 59 -1.40 -18.07 3.65
CA LEU A 59 -1.13 -18.39 5.05
C LEU A 59 -0.89 -17.15 5.93
N LEU A 60 -0.98 -15.95 5.37
CA LEU A 60 -0.74 -14.70 6.08
C LEU A 60 -2.00 -14.24 6.81
N SER A 61 -1.80 -13.53 7.94
CA SER A 61 -2.86 -12.76 8.58
C SER A 61 -3.33 -11.60 7.68
N GLY A 62 -4.49 -11.01 7.97
CA GLY A 62 -5.01 -9.86 7.22
C GLY A 62 -4.04 -8.69 7.21
N GLY A 63 -3.43 -8.36 8.36
CA GLY A 63 -2.43 -7.29 8.45
C GLY A 63 -1.15 -7.57 7.65
N GLU A 64 -0.67 -8.81 7.67
CA GLU A 64 0.47 -9.22 6.84
C GLU A 64 0.15 -9.12 5.35
N LYS A 65 -1.04 -9.59 4.92
CA LYS A 65 -1.53 -9.46 3.53
C LYS A 65 -1.58 -8.00 3.09
N GLN A 66 -2.07 -7.12 3.95
CA GLN A 66 -2.16 -5.68 3.65
C GLN A 66 -0.78 -5.06 3.44
N ARG A 67 0.19 -5.35 4.32
CA ARG A 67 1.57 -4.85 4.17
C ARG A 67 2.22 -5.33 2.87
N VAL A 68 1.97 -6.58 2.48
CA VAL A 68 2.44 -7.13 1.19
C VAL A 68 1.80 -6.42 0.00
N ALA A 69 0.48 -6.18 0.05
CA ALA A 69 -0.23 -5.46 -1.02
C ALA A 69 0.29 -4.03 -1.19
N ILE A 70 0.64 -3.36 -0.08
CA ILE A 70 1.23 -2.02 -0.08
C ILE A 70 2.65 -2.05 -0.65
N ALA A 71 3.49 -3.02 -0.26
CA ALA A 71 4.82 -3.20 -0.85
C ALA A 71 4.74 -3.35 -2.37
N ARG A 72 3.81 -4.18 -2.86
CA ARG A 72 3.57 -4.37 -4.30
C ARG A 72 3.16 -3.08 -5.01
N ALA A 73 2.32 -2.27 -4.39
CA ALA A 73 1.89 -1.00 -4.98
C ALA A 73 3.02 0.04 -5.01
N LEU A 74 3.74 0.22 -3.89
CA LEU A 74 4.81 1.19 -3.75
C LEU A 74 6.01 0.87 -4.66
N LEU A 75 6.38 -0.41 -4.79
CA LEU A 75 7.53 -0.83 -5.61
C LEU A 75 7.40 -0.39 -7.07
N GLN A 76 6.19 -0.35 -7.61
CA GLN A 76 5.93 0.11 -8.98
C GLN A 76 6.24 1.59 -9.20
N ARG A 77 6.45 2.37 -8.14
CA ARG A 77 6.63 3.83 -8.16
C ARG A 77 5.59 4.52 -9.05
N PRO A 78 4.29 4.27 -8.84
CA PRO A 78 3.25 4.89 -9.65
C PRO A 78 3.19 6.40 -9.39
N ALA A 79 2.64 7.15 -10.33
CA ALA A 79 2.39 8.58 -10.12
C ALA A 79 1.27 8.80 -9.09
N VAL A 80 0.27 7.92 -9.09
CA VAL A 80 -0.88 7.97 -8.17
C VAL A 80 -1.14 6.60 -7.56
N ILE A 81 -1.38 6.57 -6.25
CA ILE A 81 -1.87 5.40 -5.52
C ILE A 81 -3.30 5.71 -5.04
N LEU A 82 -4.23 4.86 -5.39
CA LEU A 82 -5.59 4.87 -4.85
C LEU A 82 -5.66 3.80 -3.76
N ALA A 83 -5.94 4.18 -2.52
CA ALA A 83 -6.00 3.27 -1.38
C ALA A 83 -7.40 3.29 -0.76
N ASP A 84 -8.05 2.14 -0.76
CA ASP A 84 -9.37 1.95 -0.17
C ASP A 84 -9.23 1.28 1.19
N GLU A 85 -9.48 2.06 2.26
CA GLU A 85 -9.37 1.64 3.67
C GLU A 85 -8.05 0.87 3.97
N PRO A 86 -6.86 1.41 3.65
CA PRO A 86 -5.62 0.66 3.73
C PRO A 86 -5.22 0.24 5.15
N THR A 87 -5.86 0.82 6.17
CA THR A 87 -5.63 0.51 7.59
C THR A 87 -6.87 -0.05 8.29
N GLY A 88 -8.00 -0.17 7.60
CA GLY A 88 -9.31 -0.46 8.20
C GLY A 88 -9.43 -1.79 8.94
N ASN A 89 -8.59 -2.77 8.62
CA ASN A 89 -8.58 -4.10 9.25
C ASN A 89 -7.32 -4.35 10.09
N LEU A 90 -6.57 -3.29 10.43
CA LEU A 90 -5.31 -3.37 11.15
C LEU A 90 -5.46 -2.91 12.61
N ASP A 91 -4.66 -3.49 13.49
CA ASP A 91 -4.43 -2.89 14.80
C ASP A 91 -3.61 -1.59 14.68
N SER A 92 -3.52 -0.83 15.78
CA SER A 92 -2.86 0.46 15.78
C SER A 92 -1.39 0.40 15.36
N VAL A 93 -0.66 -0.63 15.77
CA VAL A 93 0.77 -0.80 15.43
C VAL A 93 0.95 -1.02 13.92
N ASN A 94 0.17 -1.94 13.36
CA ASN A 94 0.22 -2.23 11.93
C ASN A 94 -0.29 -1.04 11.09
N SER A 95 -1.29 -0.30 11.59
CA SER A 95 -1.77 0.93 10.94
C SER A 95 -0.67 2.00 10.84
N GLU A 96 0.12 2.19 11.90
CA GLU A 96 1.25 3.12 11.89
C GLU A 96 2.32 2.70 10.86
N ILE A 97 2.72 1.43 10.84
CA ILE A 97 3.70 0.90 9.87
C ILE A 97 3.27 1.19 8.43
N VAL A 98 2.00 0.94 8.15
CA VAL A 98 1.41 1.17 6.82
C VAL A 98 1.39 2.65 6.46
N MET A 99 0.93 3.51 7.38
CA MET A 99 0.86 4.94 7.14
C MET A 99 2.25 5.55 6.94
N ASP A 100 3.24 5.15 7.74
CA ASP A 100 4.61 5.62 7.60
C ASP A 100 5.18 5.27 6.22
N ALA A 101 4.95 4.05 5.72
CA ALA A 101 5.38 3.64 4.39
C ALA A 101 4.70 4.47 3.28
N LEU A 102 3.39 4.76 3.41
CA LEU A 102 2.66 5.60 2.47
C LEU A 102 3.16 7.05 2.49
N VAL A 103 3.35 7.63 3.67
CA VAL A 103 3.88 9.00 3.84
C VAL A 103 5.29 9.12 3.22
N LYS A 104 6.16 8.12 3.43
CA LYS A 104 7.48 8.10 2.79
C LYS A 104 7.38 8.00 1.27
N GLY A 105 6.50 7.14 0.75
CA GLY A 105 6.23 7.05 -0.69
C GLY A 105 5.85 8.41 -1.29
N ASN A 106 4.99 9.16 -0.59
CA ASN A 106 4.63 10.51 -1.00
C ASN A 106 5.82 11.48 -0.94
N LYS A 107 6.50 11.58 0.22
CA LYS A 107 7.52 12.62 0.44
C LYS A 107 8.83 12.36 -0.30
N ILE A 108 9.28 11.11 -0.36
CA ILE A 108 10.59 10.75 -0.93
C ILE A 108 10.47 10.45 -2.42
N HIS A 109 9.39 9.78 -2.84
CA HIS A 109 9.22 9.32 -4.21
C HIS A 109 8.23 10.16 -5.03
N ASN A 110 7.72 11.27 -4.47
CA ASN A 110 6.75 12.16 -5.10
C ASN A 110 5.51 11.41 -5.66
N GLN A 111 5.02 10.44 -4.91
CA GLN A 111 3.81 9.71 -5.25
C GLN A 111 2.59 10.45 -4.72
N THR A 112 1.60 10.68 -5.56
CA THR A 112 0.31 11.19 -5.08
C THR A 112 -0.49 10.03 -4.51
N ILE A 113 -0.97 10.16 -3.27
CA ILE A 113 -1.77 9.13 -2.61
C ILE A 113 -3.15 9.69 -2.34
N VAL A 114 -4.16 9.02 -2.86
CA VAL A 114 -5.57 9.29 -2.57
C VAL A 114 -6.10 8.13 -1.74
N MET A 115 -6.39 8.40 -0.47
CA MET A 115 -6.84 7.40 0.49
C MET A 115 -8.29 7.65 0.88
N VAL A 116 -9.11 6.61 0.82
CA VAL A 116 -10.44 6.61 1.42
C VAL A 116 -10.32 5.97 2.80
N THR A 117 -10.78 6.66 3.83
CA THR A 117 -10.81 6.13 5.20
C THR A 117 -11.90 6.78 6.03
N HIS A 118 -12.42 6.05 7.00
CA HIS A 118 -13.28 6.58 8.06
C HIS A 118 -12.51 6.83 9.37
N ASP A 119 -11.22 6.49 9.40
CA ASP A 119 -10.33 6.71 10.54
C ASP A 119 -9.79 8.15 10.51
N LYS A 120 -10.19 8.95 11.52
CA LYS A 120 -9.81 10.36 11.63
C LYS A 120 -8.32 10.54 11.90
N ASP A 121 -7.74 9.68 12.75
CA ASP A 121 -6.33 9.77 13.14
C ASP A 121 -5.43 9.51 11.92
N MET A 122 -5.83 8.56 11.06
CA MET A 122 -5.12 8.30 9.81
C MET A 122 -5.32 9.42 8.79
N ALA A 123 -6.53 9.99 8.70
CA ALA A 123 -6.79 11.12 7.81
C ALA A 123 -5.97 12.37 8.19
N GLU A 124 -5.77 12.64 9.47
CA GLU A 124 -4.98 13.79 9.96
C GLU A 124 -3.50 13.72 9.61
N LYS A 125 -2.98 12.55 9.25
CA LYS A 125 -1.58 12.37 8.77
C LYS A 125 -1.38 12.77 7.30
N THR A 126 -2.46 13.13 6.61
CA THR A 126 -2.42 13.51 5.19
C THR A 126 -2.31 15.03 5.01
N ASP A 127 -1.80 15.46 3.86
CA ASP A 127 -1.66 16.88 3.54
C ASP A 127 -3.02 17.59 3.34
N ARG A 128 -4.06 16.84 2.94
CA ARG A 128 -5.38 17.38 2.65
C ARG A 128 -6.48 16.37 2.92
N ILE A 129 -7.54 16.80 3.60
CA ILE A 129 -8.73 16.01 3.86
C ILE A 129 -9.91 16.57 3.04
N ILE A 130 -10.64 15.67 2.37
CA ILE A 130 -11.87 15.97 1.66
C ILE A 130 -12.98 15.16 2.33
N TYR A 131 -13.98 15.85 2.86
CA TYR A 131 -15.15 15.21 3.46
C TYR A 131 -16.21 14.95 2.40
N MET A 132 -16.73 13.72 2.36
CA MET A 132 -17.81 13.34 1.46
C MET A 132 -19.01 12.83 2.27
N LYS A 133 -20.21 13.21 1.88
CA LYS A 133 -21.47 12.70 2.42
C LYS A 133 -22.49 12.64 1.29
N ASP A 134 -23.19 11.51 1.20
CA ASP A 134 -24.25 11.28 0.21
C ASP A 134 -23.83 11.56 -1.25
N GLY A 135 -22.56 11.25 -1.58
CA GLY A 135 -21.98 11.47 -2.92
C GLY A 135 -21.52 12.90 -3.20
N GLU A 136 -21.64 13.82 -2.24
CA GLU A 136 -21.27 15.22 -2.39
C GLU A 136 -20.07 15.59 -1.49
N ILE A 137 -19.20 16.46 -2.03
CA ILE A 137 -18.10 17.04 -1.26
C ILE A 137 -18.67 18.08 -0.30
N GLN A 138 -18.38 17.87 0.98
CA GLN A 138 -18.77 18.81 2.03
C GLN A 138 -17.71 19.91 2.17
N ARG A 139 -18.12 21.16 2.19
CA ARG A 139 -17.25 22.25 2.63
C ARG A 139 -17.02 22.09 4.16
N LYS A 140 -15.78 22.14 4.61
CA LYS A 140 -15.46 22.18 6.03
C LYS A 140 -16.17 23.40 6.63
N LEU A 141 -17.14 23.15 7.52
CA LEU A 141 -17.73 24.21 8.35
C LEU A 141 -16.72 24.65 9.38
#